data_c6510a8a6c948f3e9ac1bcfbe293f824
#
_entry.id   c6510a8a6c948f3e9ac1bcfbe293f824
#
_cell.length_a   1.000
_cell.length_b   1.000
_cell.length_c   1.000
_cell.angle_alpha   90.00
_cell.angle_beta   90.00
_cell.angle_gamma   90.00
#
_symmetry.space_group_name_H-M   'P 1'
#
loop_
_entity.id
_entity.type
_entity.pdbx_description
1 polymer ?
#
loop_
_entity_poly.entity_id
_entity_poly.type
_entity_poly.pdbx_seq_one_letter_code
_entity_poly.pdbx_strand_id
1 'polypeptide(L)'
;MAEKNSSKYLTHEEAAHAIVEVGKRMYLKGFVASNDGNISIKTGEKEILTTPTGVSKGYMTPEMLVKVDLEGQVISGSTKPSSELKMHLRVYSENPEVMAVTHAHPPVATSFAIAGIELDRAILPEAVVNLGTVPIAPYATPGSQAVPDSIAPYCREYNGVLLANHGAVTWGKDVFEAYHRLESLEYYATVLMYTGNIIGKANELSSKQISQLVEIRRKLGINTGGTPKGKDLEYKIEDNSPDKFLIRDIIEQVTNTVLKKYKSK
;
A
#
# COMPACT_ATOMS: atom_id res chain seq x y z
N MET A 1 -8.56 38.33 18.06
CA MET A 1 -8.07 37.00 17.64
C MET A 1 -8.45 36.85 16.17
N ALA A 2 -7.47 36.87 15.26
CA ALA A 2 -7.75 36.69 13.84
C ALA A 2 -8.11 35.23 13.59
N GLU A 3 -9.33 34.97 13.11
CA GLU A 3 -9.69 33.68 12.57
C GLU A 3 -8.71 33.31 11.45
N LYS A 4 -7.86 32.31 11.69
CA LYS A 4 -7.11 31.68 10.63
C LYS A 4 -8.16 30.99 9.73
N ASN A 5 -8.53 31.63 8.64
CA ASN A 5 -9.21 31.02 7.53
C ASN A 5 -8.25 29.93 7.01
N SER A 6 -8.33 28.71 7.55
CA SER A 6 -7.49 27.61 7.11
C SER A 6 -8.02 27.21 5.71
N SER A 7 -7.28 27.59 4.69
CA SER A 7 -7.51 27.10 3.34
C SER A 7 -7.58 25.56 3.39
N LYS A 8 -8.54 24.97 2.68
CA LYS A 8 -8.66 23.51 2.51
C LYS A 8 -7.38 22.90 1.89
N TYR A 9 -6.63 23.70 1.15
CA TYR A 9 -5.46 23.26 0.40
C TYR A 9 -4.20 23.88 1.00
N LEU A 10 -3.11 23.09 1.00
CA LEU A 10 -1.77 23.58 1.31
C LEU A 10 -1.30 24.58 0.24
N THR A 11 -0.48 25.53 0.63
CA THR A 11 0.27 26.35 -0.33
C THR A 11 1.21 25.47 -1.15
N HIS A 12 1.66 25.97 -2.30
CA HIS A 12 2.62 25.24 -3.15
C HIS A 12 3.91 24.88 -2.36
N GLU A 13 4.43 25.82 -1.57
CA GLU A 13 5.64 25.62 -0.77
C GLU A 13 5.45 24.55 0.31
N GLU A 14 4.36 24.61 1.08
CA GLU A 14 4.04 23.60 2.10
C GLU A 14 3.88 22.21 1.50
N ALA A 15 3.16 22.09 0.38
CA ALA A 15 2.95 20.84 -0.33
C ALA A 15 4.28 20.27 -0.89
N ALA A 16 5.13 21.15 -1.43
CA ALA A 16 6.42 20.75 -1.98
C ALA A 16 7.34 20.21 -0.88
N HIS A 17 7.46 20.89 0.24
CA HIS A 17 8.24 20.40 1.38
C HIS A 17 7.69 19.09 1.94
N ALA A 18 6.37 18.93 2.02
CA ALA A 18 5.74 17.71 2.49
C ALA A 18 6.01 16.51 1.55
N ILE A 19 5.95 16.71 0.23
CA ILE A 19 6.29 15.67 -0.76
C ILE A 19 7.76 15.25 -0.62
N VAL A 20 8.68 16.21 -0.52
CA VAL A 20 10.12 15.94 -0.37
C VAL A 20 10.40 15.16 0.92
N GLU A 21 9.80 15.58 2.03
CA GLU A 21 9.94 14.89 3.32
C GLU A 21 9.42 13.45 3.27
N VAL A 22 8.22 13.22 2.70
CA VAL A 22 7.66 11.87 2.54
C VAL A 22 8.53 11.04 1.60
N GLY A 23 9.00 11.60 0.50
CA GLY A 23 9.91 10.91 -0.42
C GLY A 23 11.20 10.45 0.26
N LYS A 24 11.79 11.30 1.10
CA LYS A 24 12.97 10.96 1.91
C LYS A 24 12.68 9.83 2.89
N ARG A 25 11.52 9.84 3.57
CA ARG A 25 11.11 8.76 4.47
C ARG A 25 10.93 7.44 3.72
N MET A 26 10.27 7.45 2.57
CA MET A 26 10.10 6.25 1.72
C MET A 26 11.45 5.68 1.30
N TYR A 27 12.41 6.54 0.93
CA TYR A 27 13.77 6.11 0.58
C TYR A 27 14.51 5.50 1.78
N LEU A 28 14.49 6.16 2.94
CA LEU A 28 15.15 5.69 4.15
C LEU A 28 14.57 4.37 4.69
N LYS A 29 13.28 4.13 4.48
CA LYS A 29 12.61 2.88 4.83
C LYS A 29 12.85 1.76 3.83
N GLY A 30 13.49 2.04 2.70
CA GLY A 30 13.70 1.05 1.64
C GLY A 30 12.42 0.69 0.87
N PHE A 31 11.43 1.57 0.86
CA PHE A 31 10.17 1.35 0.12
C PHE A 31 10.32 1.63 -1.38
N VAL A 32 11.37 2.32 -1.76
CA VAL A 32 11.65 2.68 -3.16
C VAL A 32 13.09 2.33 -3.50
N ALA A 33 13.28 1.64 -4.62
CA ALA A 33 14.57 1.37 -5.20
C ALA A 33 14.82 2.37 -6.33
N SER A 34 16.08 2.80 -6.50
CA SER A 34 16.47 3.71 -7.59
C SER A 34 15.58 4.96 -7.68
N ASN A 35 14.76 5.07 -8.71
CA ASN A 35 13.81 6.16 -8.97
C ASN A 35 12.34 5.75 -8.85
N ASP A 36 12.07 4.57 -8.30
CA ASP A 36 10.72 4.04 -8.13
C ASP A 36 9.86 4.89 -7.18
N GLY A 37 8.55 4.62 -7.24
CA GLY A 37 7.55 5.27 -6.41
C GLY A 37 7.22 6.69 -6.85
N ASN A 38 6.11 7.20 -6.35
CA ASN A 38 5.64 8.55 -6.64
C ASN A 38 4.67 9.03 -5.57
N ILE A 39 4.55 10.36 -5.46
CA ILE A 39 3.77 11.05 -4.45
C ILE A 39 3.05 12.20 -5.13
N SER A 40 1.80 12.46 -4.75
CA SER A 40 1.09 13.64 -5.18
C SER A 40 0.22 14.23 -4.07
N ILE A 41 -0.02 15.54 -4.14
CA ILE A 41 -0.90 16.30 -3.25
C ILE A 41 -1.82 17.17 -4.10
N LYS A 42 -3.10 17.18 -3.77
CA LYS A 42 -4.07 18.12 -4.34
C LYS A 42 -3.91 19.49 -3.70
N THR A 43 -3.44 20.47 -4.46
CA THR A 43 -3.13 21.84 -4.01
C THR A 43 -4.18 22.86 -4.40
N GLY A 44 -5.24 22.42 -5.05
CA GLY A 44 -6.38 23.23 -5.47
C GLY A 44 -7.51 22.35 -5.99
N GLU A 45 -8.64 22.95 -6.35
CA GLU A 45 -9.77 22.19 -6.91
C GLU A 45 -9.38 21.44 -8.18
N LYS A 46 -8.52 22.07 -8.99
CA LYS A 46 -8.06 21.55 -10.29
C LYS A 46 -6.54 21.46 -10.39
N GLU A 47 -5.82 21.47 -9.27
CA GLU A 47 -4.37 21.47 -9.26
C GLU A 47 -3.82 20.36 -8.39
N ILE A 48 -2.83 19.66 -8.89
CA ILE A 48 -2.10 18.60 -8.21
C ILE A 48 -0.61 18.88 -8.34
N LEU A 49 0.12 18.83 -7.22
CA LEU A 49 1.57 18.81 -7.19
C LEU A 49 2.05 17.36 -7.10
N THR A 50 2.98 16.95 -7.97
CA THR A 50 3.44 15.55 -8.06
C THR A 50 4.94 15.45 -8.26
N THR A 51 5.48 14.27 -7.93
CA THR A 51 6.87 13.94 -8.14
C THR A 51 7.22 13.81 -9.62
N PRO A 52 8.45 14.20 -10.02
CA PRO A 52 8.93 14.01 -11.37
C PRO A 52 9.24 12.54 -11.68
N THR A 53 9.29 12.20 -12.97
CA THR A 53 9.82 10.90 -13.41
C THR A 53 11.34 10.87 -13.33
N GLY A 54 11.91 9.67 -13.10
CA GLY A 54 13.36 9.44 -13.22
C GLY A 54 14.22 9.98 -12.07
N VAL A 55 13.61 10.50 -10.98
CA VAL A 55 14.32 11.05 -9.81
C VAL A 55 14.12 10.16 -8.59
N SER A 56 15.23 9.83 -7.90
CA SER A 56 15.17 9.12 -6.63
C SER A 56 14.44 9.95 -5.57
N LYS A 57 13.51 9.32 -4.86
CA LYS A 57 12.66 10.00 -3.87
C LYS A 57 13.44 10.53 -2.67
N GLY A 58 14.62 9.96 -2.39
CA GLY A 58 15.51 10.41 -1.32
C GLY A 58 16.29 11.69 -1.63
N TYR A 59 16.32 12.10 -2.90
CA TYR A 59 17.16 13.20 -3.38
C TYR A 59 16.37 14.27 -4.15
N MET A 60 15.05 14.29 -3.98
CA MET A 60 14.22 15.34 -4.56
C MET A 60 14.41 16.68 -3.86
N THR A 61 14.26 17.76 -4.64
CA THR A 61 14.09 19.12 -4.12
C THR A 61 12.73 19.69 -4.54
N PRO A 62 12.21 20.72 -3.85
CA PRO A 62 10.93 21.33 -4.21
C PRO A 62 10.83 21.78 -5.67
N GLU A 63 11.93 22.28 -6.25
CA GLU A 63 11.99 22.82 -7.61
C GLU A 63 11.85 21.73 -8.69
N MET A 64 12.08 20.46 -8.33
CA MET A 64 11.92 19.31 -9.23
C MET A 64 10.47 18.89 -9.42
N LEU A 65 9.57 19.32 -8.53
CA LEU A 65 8.17 18.90 -8.54
C LEU A 65 7.41 19.54 -9.71
N VAL A 66 6.36 18.87 -10.14
CA VAL A 66 5.56 19.26 -11.30
C VAL A 66 4.13 19.53 -10.86
N LYS A 67 3.58 20.67 -11.24
CA LYS A 67 2.16 20.98 -11.07
C LYS A 67 1.42 20.57 -12.33
N VAL A 68 0.32 19.83 -12.15
CA VAL A 68 -0.54 19.34 -13.22
C VAL A 68 -2.01 19.65 -12.92
N ASP A 69 -2.85 19.61 -13.94
CA ASP A 69 -4.30 19.62 -13.77
C ASP A 69 -4.86 18.20 -13.51
N LEU A 70 -6.19 18.08 -13.42
CA LEU A 70 -6.87 16.80 -13.19
C LEU A 70 -6.83 15.86 -14.40
N GLU A 71 -6.49 16.34 -15.56
CA GLU A 71 -6.28 15.59 -16.80
C GLU A 71 -4.80 15.15 -16.96
N GLY A 72 -3.91 15.61 -16.04
CA GLY A 72 -2.49 15.32 -16.04
C GLY A 72 -1.66 16.21 -16.96
N GLN A 73 -2.24 17.32 -17.46
CA GLN A 73 -1.51 18.29 -18.26
C GLN A 73 -0.62 19.16 -17.36
N VAL A 74 0.59 19.41 -17.79
CA VAL A 74 1.56 20.21 -17.00
C VAL A 74 1.13 21.68 -17.00
N ILE A 75 0.88 22.21 -15.81
CA ILE A 75 0.62 23.65 -15.56
C ILE A 75 1.95 24.39 -15.35
N SER A 76 2.85 23.81 -14.55
CA SER A 76 4.18 24.39 -14.30
C SER A 76 5.16 23.32 -13.82
N GLY A 77 6.44 23.60 -13.97
CA GLY A 77 7.55 22.69 -13.65
C GLY A 77 8.48 22.51 -14.83
N SER A 78 9.75 22.17 -14.57
CA SER A 78 10.79 22.01 -15.60
C SER A 78 10.99 20.57 -16.05
N THR A 79 10.32 19.61 -15.38
CA THR A 79 10.47 18.16 -15.59
C THR A 79 9.15 17.54 -16.06
N LYS A 80 9.20 16.26 -16.44
CA LYS A 80 7.98 15.49 -16.73
C LYS A 80 7.44 14.89 -15.42
N PRO A 81 6.10 14.85 -15.23
CA PRO A 81 5.52 14.15 -14.10
C PRO A 81 5.78 12.63 -14.19
N SER A 82 5.61 11.93 -13.07
CA SER A 82 5.68 10.47 -13.01
C SER A 82 4.83 9.82 -14.12
N SER A 83 5.34 8.76 -14.74
CA SER A 83 4.59 7.95 -15.72
C SER A 83 3.35 7.28 -15.12
N GLU A 84 3.29 7.16 -13.82
CA GLU A 84 2.18 6.55 -13.07
C GLU A 84 1.19 7.58 -12.49
N LEU A 85 1.33 8.85 -12.87
CA LEU A 85 0.42 9.91 -12.43
C LEU A 85 -1.06 9.57 -12.68
N LYS A 86 -1.38 8.88 -13.80
CA LYS A 86 -2.75 8.47 -14.12
C LYS A 86 -3.41 7.63 -13.02
N MET A 87 -2.63 6.83 -12.29
CA MET A 87 -3.11 6.08 -11.14
C MET A 87 -3.56 7.02 -10.01
N HIS A 88 -2.77 8.06 -9.70
CA HIS A 88 -3.14 9.07 -8.70
C HIS A 88 -4.37 9.87 -9.11
N LEU A 89 -4.43 10.29 -10.37
CA LEU A 89 -5.59 11.01 -10.92
C LEU A 89 -6.88 10.20 -10.80
N ARG A 90 -6.78 8.87 -11.00
CA ARG A 90 -7.93 7.97 -10.82
C ARG A 90 -8.39 7.94 -9.37
N VAL A 91 -7.49 7.88 -8.39
CA VAL A 91 -7.87 7.93 -6.96
C VAL A 91 -8.61 9.23 -6.64
N TYR A 92 -8.10 10.39 -7.10
CA TYR A 92 -8.76 11.69 -6.89
C TYR A 92 -10.13 11.79 -7.58
N SER A 93 -10.27 11.18 -8.75
CA SER A 93 -11.55 11.17 -9.49
C SER A 93 -12.60 10.29 -8.81
N GLU A 94 -12.19 9.11 -8.32
CA GLU A 94 -13.10 8.18 -7.65
C GLU A 94 -13.48 8.63 -6.24
N ASN A 95 -12.53 9.25 -5.52
CA ASN A 95 -12.73 9.66 -4.13
C ASN A 95 -12.35 11.14 -3.93
N PRO A 96 -13.33 12.06 -4.00
CA PRO A 96 -13.10 13.51 -3.87
C PRO A 96 -12.58 13.97 -2.49
N GLU A 97 -12.66 13.13 -1.46
CA GLU A 97 -12.15 13.42 -0.11
C GLU A 97 -10.64 13.21 -0.02
N VAL A 98 -10.05 12.48 -0.95
CA VAL A 98 -8.62 12.24 -0.99
C VAL A 98 -7.86 13.51 -1.39
N MET A 99 -6.87 13.85 -0.58
CA MET A 99 -6.01 15.02 -0.81
C MET A 99 -4.57 14.64 -1.15
N ALA A 100 -4.17 13.39 -0.93
CA ALA A 100 -2.82 12.91 -1.26
C ALA A 100 -2.80 11.42 -1.57
N VAL A 101 -1.88 11.02 -2.44
CA VAL A 101 -1.64 9.64 -2.86
C VAL A 101 -0.14 9.33 -2.80
N THR A 102 0.21 8.15 -2.28
CA THR A 102 1.58 7.62 -2.27
C THR A 102 1.60 6.24 -2.91
N HIS A 103 2.58 6.01 -3.76
CA HIS A 103 2.86 4.71 -4.37
C HIS A 103 4.32 4.35 -4.18
N ALA A 104 4.57 3.09 -3.81
CA ALA A 104 5.90 2.53 -3.63
C ALA A 104 5.89 1.01 -3.80
N HIS A 105 7.10 0.42 -3.70
CA HIS A 105 7.32 -1.02 -3.74
C HIS A 105 7.90 -1.52 -2.40
N PRO A 106 7.17 -1.40 -1.26
CA PRO A 106 7.67 -1.88 0.02
C PRO A 106 7.91 -3.39 -0.09
N PRO A 107 9.10 -3.91 0.33
CA PRO A 107 9.54 -5.25 -0.06
C PRO A 107 8.60 -6.38 0.33
N VAL A 108 8.10 -6.37 1.57
CA VAL A 108 7.25 -7.46 2.05
C VAL A 108 5.84 -7.36 1.46
N ALA A 109 5.25 -6.18 1.46
CA ALA A 109 3.93 -5.95 0.85
C ALA A 109 3.95 -6.26 -0.65
N THR A 110 5.01 -5.87 -1.36
CA THR A 110 5.20 -6.22 -2.78
C THR A 110 5.32 -7.74 -2.98
N SER A 111 5.95 -8.45 -2.03
CA SER A 111 6.01 -9.92 -2.08
C SER A 111 4.62 -10.56 -1.93
N PHE A 112 3.76 -10.01 -1.06
CA PHE A 112 2.36 -10.43 -0.97
C PHE A 112 1.59 -10.14 -2.27
N ALA A 113 1.81 -8.97 -2.88
CA ALA A 113 1.22 -8.61 -4.17
C ALA A 113 1.65 -9.56 -5.30
N ILE A 114 2.92 -10.00 -5.31
CA ILE A 114 3.46 -10.99 -6.26
C ILE A 114 2.86 -12.38 -6.01
N ALA A 115 2.70 -12.75 -4.74
CA ALA A 115 2.11 -14.03 -4.35
C ALA A 115 0.58 -14.09 -4.56
N GLY A 116 -0.08 -12.98 -4.89
CA GLY A 116 -1.53 -12.91 -5.03
C GLY A 116 -2.27 -13.01 -3.70
N ILE A 117 -1.64 -12.65 -2.58
CA ILE A 117 -2.20 -12.76 -1.22
C ILE A 117 -2.57 -11.37 -0.72
N GLU A 118 -3.85 -11.13 -0.50
CA GLU A 118 -4.35 -9.90 0.11
C GLU A 118 -4.01 -9.80 1.61
N LEU A 119 -4.00 -8.58 2.15
CA LEU A 119 -3.76 -8.35 3.57
C LEU A 119 -5.09 -8.13 4.28
N ASP A 120 -5.72 -9.21 4.71
CA ASP A 120 -7.10 -9.19 5.23
C ASP A 120 -7.28 -9.86 6.60
N ARG A 121 -6.20 -10.34 7.23
CA ARG A 121 -6.26 -11.05 8.50
C ARG A 121 -6.19 -10.09 9.70
N ALA A 122 -7.07 -10.26 10.65
CA ALA A 122 -7.13 -9.42 11.86
C ALA A 122 -6.16 -9.92 12.94
N ILE A 123 -4.87 -9.63 12.77
CA ILE A 123 -3.82 -10.02 13.71
C ILE A 123 -3.21 -8.84 14.49
N LEU A 124 -3.42 -7.62 14.02
CA LEU A 124 -2.82 -6.40 14.59
C LEU A 124 -3.90 -5.33 14.75
N PRO A 125 -4.21 -4.89 15.99
CA PRO A 125 -5.26 -3.90 16.24
C PRO A 125 -5.09 -2.60 15.45
N GLU A 126 -3.86 -2.08 15.35
CA GLU A 126 -3.53 -0.85 14.62
C GLU A 126 -3.81 -0.99 13.11
N ALA A 127 -3.54 -2.16 12.54
CA ALA A 127 -3.88 -2.42 11.14
C ALA A 127 -5.40 -2.44 10.93
N VAL A 128 -6.16 -3.07 11.84
CA VAL A 128 -7.63 -3.07 11.77
C VAL A 128 -8.20 -1.66 11.87
N VAL A 129 -7.64 -0.79 12.74
CA VAL A 129 -8.16 0.56 12.99
C VAL A 129 -7.76 1.53 11.88
N ASN A 130 -6.49 1.58 11.50
CA ASN A 130 -5.96 2.64 10.63
C ASN A 130 -6.00 2.28 9.14
N LEU A 131 -5.86 1.00 8.81
CA LEU A 131 -5.72 0.52 7.44
C LEU A 131 -6.95 -0.28 6.98
N GLY A 132 -7.38 -1.25 7.77
CA GLY A 132 -8.40 -2.22 7.40
C GLY A 132 -7.82 -3.33 6.52
N THR A 133 -8.64 -3.86 5.63
CA THR A 133 -8.24 -4.81 4.59
C THR A 133 -7.53 -4.08 3.47
N VAL A 134 -6.48 -4.69 2.92
CA VAL A 134 -5.81 -4.22 1.70
C VAL A 134 -6.00 -5.27 0.61
N PRO A 135 -6.92 -5.03 -0.32
CA PRO A 135 -7.18 -5.93 -1.44
C PRO A 135 -6.05 -5.87 -2.49
N ILE A 136 -6.10 -6.78 -3.46
CA ILE A 136 -5.18 -6.80 -4.60
C ILE A 136 -5.94 -6.37 -5.86
N ALA A 137 -5.47 -5.33 -6.52
CA ALA A 137 -5.90 -4.98 -7.86
C ALA A 137 -5.28 -5.94 -8.88
N PRO A 138 -6.03 -6.36 -9.91
CA PRO A 138 -5.51 -7.22 -10.98
C PRO A 138 -4.27 -6.62 -11.65
N TYR A 139 -3.40 -7.49 -12.16
CA TYR A 139 -2.22 -7.05 -12.89
C TYR A 139 -2.58 -6.14 -14.06
N ALA A 140 -1.84 -5.05 -14.16
CA ALA A 140 -1.90 -4.13 -15.28
C ALA A 140 -0.48 -3.65 -15.63
N THR A 141 -0.19 -3.50 -16.91
CA THR A 141 1.13 -3.06 -17.37
C THR A 141 1.39 -1.62 -16.91
N PRO A 142 2.49 -1.36 -16.17
CA PRO A 142 2.84 -0.02 -15.71
C PRO A 142 2.84 1.02 -16.83
N GLY A 143 2.33 2.22 -16.54
CA GLY A 143 2.19 3.31 -17.52
C GLY A 143 1.00 3.20 -18.47
N SER A 144 0.31 2.05 -18.53
CA SER A 144 -0.91 1.88 -19.34
C SER A 144 -2.16 2.43 -18.64
N GLN A 145 -3.24 2.60 -19.40
CA GLN A 145 -4.56 2.97 -18.88
C GLN A 145 -5.17 1.85 -18.02
N ALA A 146 -4.74 0.62 -18.19
CA ALA A 146 -5.24 -0.50 -17.40
C ALA A 146 -4.91 -0.38 -15.90
N VAL A 147 -3.82 0.31 -15.51
CA VAL A 147 -3.46 0.53 -14.10
C VAL A 147 -4.51 1.36 -13.37
N PRO A 148 -4.85 2.59 -13.77
CA PRO A 148 -5.93 3.33 -13.12
C PRO A 148 -7.27 2.59 -13.16
N ASP A 149 -7.58 1.86 -14.22
CA ASP A 149 -8.85 1.11 -14.32
C ASP A 149 -8.90 -0.06 -13.34
N SER A 150 -7.77 -0.73 -13.09
CA SER A 150 -7.69 -1.85 -12.14
C SER A 150 -7.90 -1.45 -10.69
N ILE A 151 -7.52 -0.22 -10.29
CA ILE A 151 -7.66 0.27 -8.92
C ILE A 151 -8.99 0.97 -8.64
N ALA A 152 -9.69 1.41 -9.67
CA ALA A 152 -10.92 2.20 -9.54
C ALA A 152 -11.96 1.61 -8.57
N PRO A 153 -12.25 0.29 -8.59
CA PRO A 153 -13.24 -0.31 -7.70
C PRO A 153 -12.92 -0.17 -6.21
N TYR A 154 -11.65 0.06 -5.87
CA TYR A 154 -11.17 0.06 -4.49
C TYR A 154 -11.08 1.46 -3.86
N CYS A 155 -11.05 2.52 -4.67
CA CYS A 155 -10.70 3.87 -4.22
C CYS A 155 -11.66 4.46 -3.17
N ARG A 156 -12.93 4.04 -3.14
CA ARG A 156 -13.93 4.56 -2.20
C ARG A 156 -14.04 3.78 -0.91
N GLU A 157 -13.81 2.48 -0.96
CA GLU A 157 -14.08 1.57 0.16
C GLU A 157 -12.85 1.27 1.00
N TYR A 158 -11.65 1.37 0.41
CA TYR A 158 -10.40 1.01 1.06
C TYR A 158 -9.48 2.22 1.24
N ASN A 159 -8.42 2.03 2.00
CA ASN A 159 -7.41 3.04 2.31
C ASN A 159 -6.12 2.86 1.50
N GLY A 160 -6.05 1.80 0.73
CA GLY A 160 -4.94 1.42 -0.12
C GLY A 160 -5.21 0.09 -0.79
N VAL A 161 -4.39 -0.26 -1.76
CA VAL A 161 -4.50 -1.48 -2.55
C VAL A 161 -3.11 -1.98 -2.94
N LEU A 162 -2.92 -3.30 -2.91
CA LEU A 162 -1.78 -3.96 -3.52
C LEU A 162 -1.99 -4.02 -5.04
N LEU A 163 -0.95 -3.79 -5.78
CA LEU A 163 -0.94 -3.91 -7.25
C LEU A 163 -0.27 -5.23 -7.61
N ALA A 164 -0.98 -6.18 -8.20
CA ALA A 164 -0.46 -7.50 -8.54
C ALA A 164 0.87 -7.40 -9.30
N ASN A 165 1.91 -8.07 -8.80
CA ASN A 165 3.27 -8.09 -9.36
C ASN A 165 3.97 -6.73 -9.47
N HIS A 166 3.54 -5.71 -8.68
CA HIS A 166 4.07 -4.36 -8.83
C HIS A 166 4.45 -3.71 -7.49
N GLY A 167 3.48 -3.44 -6.62
CA GLY A 167 3.72 -2.73 -5.37
C GLY A 167 2.43 -2.39 -4.64
N ALA A 168 2.40 -1.22 -3.99
CA ALA A 168 1.25 -0.74 -3.23
C ALA A 168 0.97 0.74 -3.50
N VAL A 169 -0.30 1.11 -3.49
CA VAL A 169 -0.76 2.51 -3.52
C VAL A 169 -1.67 2.77 -2.34
N THR A 170 -1.48 3.88 -1.66
CA THR A 170 -2.30 4.34 -0.54
C THR A 170 -2.65 5.81 -0.70
N TRP A 171 -3.71 6.24 -0.06
CA TRP A 171 -4.21 7.61 -0.16
C TRP A 171 -4.75 8.10 1.18
N GLY A 172 -4.96 9.39 1.32
CA GLY A 172 -5.44 9.99 2.56
C GLY A 172 -5.89 11.44 2.40
N LYS A 173 -6.36 12.01 3.50
CA LYS A 173 -6.75 13.44 3.61
C LYS A 173 -5.56 14.40 3.61
N ASP A 174 -4.36 13.88 3.78
CA ASP A 174 -3.09 14.58 3.63
C ASP A 174 -1.99 13.57 3.27
N VAL A 175 -0.81 14.08 2.91
CA VAL A 175 0.30 13.23 2.44
C VAL A 175 0.91 12.38 3.55
N PHE A 176 0.86 12.83 4.80
CA PHE A 176 1.37 12.06 5.92
C PHE A 176 0.42 10.91 6.26
N GLU A 177 -0.90 11.12 6.19
CA GLU A 177 -1.85 10.02 6.35
C GLU A 177 -1.69 8.98 5.23
N ALA A 178 -1.56 9.41 3.96
CA ALA A 178 -1.29 8.51 2.85
C ALA A 178 0.00 7.71 3.07
N TYR A 179 1.08 8.37 3.49
CA TYR A 179 2.36 7.73 3.80
C TYR A 179 2.27 6.79 5.01
N HIS A 180 1.63 7.20 6.10
CA HIS A 180 1.48 6.35 7.29
C HIS A 180 0.67 5.09 6.99
N ARG A 181 -0.31 5.15 6.09
CA ARG A 181 -1.02 3.97 5.58
C ARG A 181 -0.10 3.04 4.81
N LEU A 182 0.81 3.58 3.99
CA LEU A 182 1.82 2.80 3.28
C LEU A 182 2.82 2.14 4.25
N GLU A 183 3.27 2.86 5.25
CA GLU A 183 4.16 2.36 6.30
C GLU A 183 3.50 1.27 7.14
N SER A 184 2.24 1.49 7.54
CA SER A 184 1.43 0.51 8.27
C SER A 184 1.16 -0.74 7.44
N LEU A 185 0.96 -0.59 6.14
CA LEU A 185 0.76 -1.68 5.21
C LEU A 185 1.99 -2.59 5.13
N GLU A 186 3.18 -2.02 4.97
CA GLU A 186 4.43 -2.80 4.98
C GLU A 186 4.69 -3.45 6.34
N TYR A 187 4.47 -2.74 7.44
CA TYR A 187 4.62 -3.30 8.78
C TYR A 187 3.67 -4.47 9.02
N TYR A 188 2.42 -4.33 8.62
CA TYR A 188 1.41 -5.39 8.72
C TYR A 188 1.78 -6.61 7.87
N ALA A 189 2.20 -6.42 6.62
CA ALA A 189 2.71 -7.49 5.76
C ALA A 189 3.93 -8.20 6.38
N THR A 190 4.85 -7.44 6.97
CA THR A 190 6.03 -7.97 7.67
C THR A 190 5.62 -8.86 8.86
N VAL A 191 4.70 -8.41 9.69
CA VAL A 191 4.21 -9.19 10.84
C VAL A 191 3.48 -10.46 10.37
N LEU A 192 2.66 -10.36 9.31
CA LEU A 192 2.01 -11.54 8.69
C LEU A 192 3.04 -12.56 8.21
N MET A 193 4.08 -12.11 7.52
CA MET A 193 5.16 -12.98 7.05
C MET A 193 5.87 -13.68 8.23
N TYR A 194 6.22 -12.94 9.28
CA TYR A 194 6.90 -13.52 10.44
C TYR A 194 6.01 -14.52 11.19
N THR A 195 4.75 -14.18 11.43
CA THR A 195 3.84 -15.06 12.17
C THR A 195 3.41 -16.27 11.34
N GLY A 196 3.21 -16.11 10.05
CA GLY A 196 2.80 -17.20 9.14
C GLY A 196 3.95 -18.14 8.78
N ASN A 197 5.05 -17.59 8.27
CA ASN A 197 6.11 -18.39 7.64
C ASN A 197 7.28 -18.74 8.57
N ILE A 198 7.59 -17.91 9.59
CA ILE A 198 8.72 -18.13 10.48
C ILE A 198 8.26 -18.73 11.80
N ILE A 199 7.30 -18.12 12.49
CA ILE A 199 6.77 -18.62 13.77
C ILE A 199 5.76 -19.75 13.55
N GLY A 200 5.09 -19.75 12.39
CA GLY A 200 4.08 -20.74 12.02
C GLY A 200 2.76 -20.63 12.78
N LYS A 201 2.55 -19.52 13.52
CA LYS A 201 1.35 -19.31 14.34
C LYS A 201 1.04 -17.83 14.47
N ALA A 202 -0.22 -17.44 14.24
CA ALA A 202 -0.79 -16.15 14.58
C ALA A 202 -2.00 -16.34 15.48
N ASN A 203 -2.12 -15.51 16.52
CA ASN A 203 -3.34 -15.44 17.33
C ASN A 203 -4.25 -14.37 16.74
N GLU A 204 -5.16 -14.79 15.87
CA GLU A 204 -6.09 -13.89 15.21
C GLU A 204 -7.15 -13.37 16.18
N LEU A 205 -7.60 -12.15 15.92
CA LEU A 205 -8.67 -11.52 16.68
C LEU A 205 -10.02 -12.21 16.37
N SER A 206 -10.87 -12.32 17.39
CA SER A 206 -12.23 -12.80 17.22
C SER A 206 -13.11 -11.75 16.53
N SER A 207 -14.23 -12.18 15.95
CA SER A 207 -15.22 -11.29 15.32
C SER A 207 -15.72 -10.21 16.30
N LYS A 208 -15.85 -10.52 17.58
CA LYS A 208 -16.19 -9.55 18.62
C LYS A 208 -15.12 -8.47 18.78
N GLN A 209 -13.85 -8.86 18.84
CA GLN A 209 -12.74 -7.92 18.95
C GLN A 209 -12.60 -7.05 17.69
N ILE A 210 -12.77 -7.64 16.51
CA ILE A 210 -12.78 -6.91 15.24
C ILE A 210 -13.90 -5.87 15.22
N SER A 211 -15.12 -6.24 15.62
CA SER A 211 -16.25 -5.31 15.68
C SER A 211 -15.99 -4.14 16.62
N GLN A 212 -15.35 -4.37 17.76
CA GLN A 212 -14.94 -3.30 18.68
C GLN A 212 -13.90 -2.34 18.03
N LEU A 213 -12.92 -2.88 17.31
CA LEU A 213 -11.90 -2.08 16.63
C LEU A 213 -12.49 -1.30 15.45
N VAL A 214 -13.40 -1.89 14.69
CA VAL A 214 -14.13 -1.20 13.62
C VAL A 214 -14.97 -0.05 14.18
N GLU A 215 -15.56 -0.21 15.38
CA GLU A 215 -16.28 0.87 16.04
C GLU A 215 -15.34 2.00 16.48
N ILE A 216 -14.15 1.67 16.99
CA ILE A 216 -13.10 2.66 17.29
C ILE A 216 -12.72 3.42 16.01
N ARG A 217 -12.48 2.69 14.90
CA ARG A 217 -12.17 3.29 13.59
C ARG A 217 -13.22 4.30 13.16
N ARG A 218 -14.52 3.96 13.28
CA ARG A 218 -15.64 4.86 12.97
C ARG A 218 -15.64 6.11 13.83
N LYS A 219 -15.38 5.97 15.14
CA LYS A 219 -15.28 7.10 16.08
C LYS A 219 -14.12 8.05 15.76
N LEU A 220 -13.07 7.54 15.13
CA LEU A 220 -11.96 8.35 14.59
C LEU A 220 -12.27 9.00 13.24
N GLY A 221 -13.50 8.83 12.71
CA GLY A 221 -13.92 9.40 11.44
C GLY A 221 -13.42 8.62 10.21
N ILE A 222 -12.85 7.43 10.39
CA ILE A 222 -12.39 6.57 9.29
C ILE A 222 -13.53 5.62 8.91
N ASN A 223 -14.24 5.92 7.83
CA ASN A 223 -15.40 5.16 7.36
C ASN A 223 -15.07 4.14 6.26
N THR A 224 -13.82 4.01 5.91
CA THR A 224 -13.26 3.15 4.87
C THR A 224 -12.44 1.99 5.47
N GLY A 225 -11.89 1.10 4.62
CA GLY A 225 -10.95 0.08 5.04
C GLY A 225 -11.54 -1.33 5.22
N GLY A 226 -12.80 -1.57 4.80
CA GLY A 226 -13.41 -2.90 4.88
C GLY A 226 -13.38 -3.53 6.28
N THR A 227 -13.62 -4.82 6.39
CA THR A 227 -13.55 -5.57 7.65
C THR A 227 -12.60 -6.76 7.48
N PRO A 228 -11.44 -6.77 8.17
CA PRO A 228 -10.52 -7.90 8.13
C PRO A 228 -11.14 -9.20 8.67
N LYS A 229 -10.67 -10.33 8.16
CA LYS A 229 -11.10 -11.66 8.59
C LYS A 229 -10.47 -12.03 9.93
N GLY A 230 -11.23 -12.64 10.82
CA GLY A 230 -10.79 -13.14 12.12
C GLY A 230 -10.93 -14.66 12.25
N LYS A 231 -10.48 -15.19 13.39
CA LYS A 231 -10.42 -16.64 13.65
C LYS A 231 -11.75 -17.38 13.61
N ASP A 232 -12.88 -16.66 13.74
CA ASP A 232 -14.20 -17.28 13.74
C ASP A 232 -14.77 -17.49 12.33
N LEU A 233 -14.09 -16.96 11.30
CA LEU A 233 -14.34 -17.29 9.91
C LEU A 233 -13.46 -18.51 9.61
N GLU A 234 -14.07 -19.72 9.61
CA GLU A 234 -13.39 -20.91 9.08
C GLU A 234 -12.91 -20.59 7.66
N TYR A 235 -11.63 -20.37 7.53
CA TYR A 235 -10.96 -20.44 6.24
C TYR A 235 -11.06 -21.90 5.82
N LYS A 236 -12.05 -22.25 5.03
CA LYS A 236 -11.90 -23.37 4.13
C LYS A 236 -10.79 -22.98 3.16
N ILE A 237 -9.55 -23.23 3.57
CA ILE A 237 -8.50 -23.44 2.60
C ILE A 237 -9.02 -24.60 1.78
N GLU A 238 -9.57 -24.33 0.62
CA GLU A 238 -9.60 -25.36 -0.42
C GLU A 238 -8.13 -25.65 -0.68
N ASP A 239 -7.65 -26.68 0.00
CA ASP A 239 -6.29 -27.21 -0.10
C ASP A 239 -6.16 -27.90 -1.47
N ASN A 240 -6.29 -27.10 -2.52
CA ASN A 240 -6.08 -27.48 -3.91
C ASN A 240 -4.62 -27.24 -4.33
N SER A 241 -3.69 -27.12 -3.39
CA SER A 241 -2.28 -27.16 -3.73
C SER A 241 -1.83 -28.62 -3.82
N PRO A 242 -1.54 -29.15 -5.02
CA PRO A 242 -0.91 -30.47 -5.21
C PRO A 242 0.44 -30.57 -4.51
N ASP A 243 1.02 -29.44 -4.12
CA ASP A 243 2.41 -29.30 -3.73
C ASP A 243 2.72 -29.70 -2.27
N LYS A 244 1.77 -29.66 -1.35
CA LYS A 244 2.04 -30.08 0.04
C LYS A 244 2.34 -31.58 0.16
N PHE A 245 1.66 -32.41 -0.61
CA PHE A 245 1.96 -33.84 -0.69
C PHE A 245 3.30 -34.07 -1.37
N LEU A 246 3.58 -33.37 -2.47
CA LEU A 246 4.83 -33.46 -3.19
C LEU A 246 6.03 -33.00 -2.34
N ILE A 247 5.90 -31.89 -1.62
CA ILE A 247 6.96 -31.36 -0.71
C ILE A 247 7.18 -32.33 0.44
N ARG A 248 6.13 -32.90 1.04
CA ARG A 248 6.24 -33.89 2.10
C ARG A 248 6.93 -35.16 1.62
N ASP A 249 6.56 -35.66 0.45
CA ASP A 249 7.16 -36.83 -0.17
C ASP A 249 8.62 -36.59 -0.54
N ILE A 250 8.95 -35.40 -1.06
CA ILE A 250 10.34 -35.02 -1.36
C ILE A 250 11.17 -34.97 -0.07
N ILE A 251 10.66 -34.34 0.99
CA ILE A 251 11.34 -34.26 2.30
C ILE A 251 11.55 -35.68 2.85
N GLU A 252 10.56 -36.56 2.77
CA GLU A 252 10.64 -37.94 3.24
C GLU A 252 11.63 -38.75 2.41
N GLN A 253 11.63 -38.62 1.09
CA GLN A 253 12.60 -39.29 0.20
C GLN A 253 14.03 -38.81 0.44
N VAL A 254 14.25 -37.51 0.57
CA VAL A 254 15.57 -36.93 0.85
C VAL A 254 16.06 -37.38 2.23
N THR A 255 15.19 -37.31 3.25
CA THR A 255 15.51 -37.74 4.61
C THR A 255 15.89 -39.23 4.65
N ASN A 256 15.11 -40.10 4.01
CA ASN A 256 15.37 -41.52 3.94
C ASN A 256 16.65 -41.85 3.16
N THR A 257 16.95 -41.08 2.11
CA THR A 257 18.18 -41.25 1.33
C THR A 257 19.40 -40.87 2.12
N VAL A 258 19.34 -39.75 2.87
CA VAL A 258 20.41 -39.27 3.75
C VAL A 258 20.63 -40.26 4.88
N LEU A 259 19.56 -40.72 5.56
CA LEU A 259 19.67 -41.67 6.67
C LEU A 259 20.22 -43.04 6.21
N LYS A 260 19.89 -43.53 5.03
CA LYS A 260 20.47 -44.74 4.46
C LYS A 260 21.98 -44.60 4.23
N LYS A 261 22.42 -43.43 3.74
CA LYS A 261 23.83 -43.14 3.48
C LYS A 261 24.69 -43.03 4.76
N TYR A 262 24.06 -42.61 5.87
CA TYR A 262 24.74 -42.54 7.18
C TYR A 262 24.71 -43.87 7.95
N LYS A 263 23.80 -44.80 7.68
CA LYS A 263 23.74 -46.14 8.30
C LYS A 263 24.59 -47.16 7.59
N SER A 264 25.18 -46.83 6.44
CA SER A 264 26.04 -47.73 5.63
C SER A 264 27.54 -47.37 5.77
N LYS A 265 27.89 -46.53 6.72
CA LYS A 265 29.25 -46.30 7.20
C LYS A 265 29.36 -46.73 8.67
#